data_46e136146e07e4755b1e99824c231d6d
#
_entry.id   46e136146e07e4755b1e99824c231d6d
#
_cell.length_a   1.000
_cell.length_b   1.000
_cell.length_c   1.000
_cell.angle_alpha   90.00
_cell.angle_beta   90.00
_cell.angle_gamma   90.00
#
_symmetry.space_group_name_H-M   'P 1'
#
loop_
_entity.id
_entity.type
_entity.pdbx_description
1 polymer ?
#
loop_
_entity_poly.entity_id
_entity_poly.type
_entity_poly.pdbx_seq_one_letter_code
_entity_poly.pdbx_strand_id
1 'polypeptide(L)'
;EVCTQTVYRYTGKRIQKPTIKKLKFGAAPYAQHVGDYMVEKQAHSEDETPFRTVKITHIASGKSKKLMIYDWSFCACSDQDGNLLIGQQNEKGNLEIRSYNAAMQESIVELSGDFLQNSYISDAACIGQTVYFDIYLTNQQSEILFYDMKQQNITDSQTLHTANDNSYIAEIKAAGAVLLSVDGYWNRELQRQKYQINLLNEHFETSRLPLQYESCLYIFTDVEQADITTIEMDEKSHSYFVCSYSISAGE
;
A
#
# COMPACT_ATOMS: atom_id res chain seq x y z
N GLU A 1 21.34 -15.87 -1.44
CA GLU A 1 20.28 -16.38 -0.56
C GLU A 1 18.95 -16.34 -1.27
N VAL A 2 18.26 -17.48 -1.35
CA VAL A 2 16.93 -17.56 -1.97
C VAL A 2 15.92 -17.28 -0.87
N CYS A 3 15.36 -16.06 -0.81
CA CYS A 3 14.21 -15.77 0.04
C CYS A 3 12.97 -16.51 -0.52
N THR A 4 12.48 -17.48 0.22
CA THR A 4 11.23 -18.16 -0.09
C THR A 4 10.11 -17.49 0.71
N GLN A 5 9.31 -16.65 0.06
CA GLN A 5 8.12 -16.10 0.68
C GLN A 5 6.96 -17.09 0.52
N THR A 6 6.33 -17.47 1.62
CA THR A 6 5.19 -18.38 1.62
C THR A 6 3.92 -17.57 1.85
N VAL A 7 3.06 -17.52 0.84
CA VAL A 7 1.77 -16.84 0.92
C VAL A 7 0.70 -17.85 1.35
N TYR A 8 0.00 -17.56 2.44
CA TYR A 8 -1.11 -18.36 2.94
C TYR A 8 -2.43 -17.66 2.62
N ARG A 9 -3.35 -18.34 1.96
CA ARG A 9 -4.73 -17.86 1.80
C ARG A 9 -5.59 -18.44 2.92
N TYR A 10 -6.14 -17.59 3.77
CA TYR A 10 -7.11 -17.98 4.79
C TYR A 10 -8.53 -17.82 4.23
N THR A 11 -9.29 -18.91 4.15
CA THR A 11 -10.66 -18.89 3.58
C THR A 11 -11.76 -18.97 4.64
N GLY A 12 -11.46 -18.70 5.93
CA GLY A 12 -12.45 -18.68 7.01
C GLY A 12 -13.05 -20.03 7.39
N LYS A 13 -12.76 -21.10 6.68
CA LYS A 13 -13.18 -22.47 7.03
C LYS A 13 -12.01 -23.18 7.69
N ARG A 14 -12.30 -23.93 8.79
CA ARG A 14 -11.39 -24.74 9.59
C ARG A 14 -10.21 -25.23 8.76
N ILE A 15 -8.98 -24.92 9.19
CA ILE A 15 -7.72 -25.21 8.49
C ILE A 15 -7.67 -26.73 8.15
N GLN A 16 -8.18 -27.08 6.99
CA GLN A 16 -7.72 -28.28 6.32
C GLN A 16 -6.37 -27.91 5.73
N LYS A 17 -5.34 -28.69 6.03
CA LYS A 17 -3.92 -28.50 5.66
C LYS A 17 -3.75 -27.49 4.53
N PRO A 18 -3.06 -26.36 4.75
CA PRO A 18 -2.89 -25.34 3.73
C PRO A 18 -2.26 -25.98 2.51
N THR A 19 -2.87 -25.80 1.32
CA THR A 19 -2.20 -26.18 0.08
C THR A 19 -1.10 -25.16 -0.15
N ILE A 20 0.11 -25.48 0.30
CA ILE A 20 1.29 -24.63 0.13
C ILE A 20 1.70 -24.75 -1.35
N LYS A 21 1.28 -23.82 -2.19
CA LYS A 21 1.97 -23.60 -3.47
C LYS A 21 3.27 -22.88 -3.15
N LYS A 22 4.39 -23.57 -3.24
CA LYS A 22 5.71 -22.95 -3.25
C LYS A 22 5.84 -22.18 -4.56
N LEU A 23 5.52 -20.91 -4.54
CA LEU A 23 5.87 -20.00 -5.60
C LEU A 23 7.37 -19.69 -5.40
N LYS A 24 8.22 -20.07 -6.36
CA LYS A 24 9.61 -19.63 -6.40
C LYS A 24 9.57 -18.18 -6.89
N PHE A 25 9.62 -17.25 -5.97
CA PHE A 25 9.95 -15.86 -6.30
C PHE A 25 11.47 -15.77 -6.40
N GLY A 26 11.97 -15.09 -7.44
CA GLY A 26 13.37 -14.69 -7.49
C GLY A 26 13.70 -13.83 -6.26
N ALA A 27 14.98 -13.62 -5.99
CA ALA A 27 15.42 -12.70 -4.94
C ALA A 27 15.10 -11.24 -5.33
N ALA A 28 13.82 -10.90 -5.43
CA ALA A 28 13.39 -9.52 -5.58
C ALA A 28 13.48 -8.87 -4.20
N PRO A 29 14.30 -7.82 -4.02
CA PRO A 29 14.46 -7.17 -2.71
C PRO A 29 13.15 -6.51 -2.23
N TYR A 30 12.18 -6.34 -3.13
CA TYR A 30 10.90 -5.72 -2.85
C TYR A 30 9.77 -6.50 -3.53
N ALA A 31 9.13 -7.39 -2.79
CA ALA A 31 7.88 -8.04 -3.19
C ALA A 31 6.76 -7.56 -2.27
N GLN A 32 5.68 -7.08 -2.87
CA GLN A 32 4.48 -6.61 -2.18
C GLN A 32 3.31 -7.50 -2.55
N HIS A 33 2.54 -7.92 -1.55
CA HIS A 33 1.26 -8.61 -1.74
C HIS A 33 0.15 -7.57 -1.81
N VAL A 34 -0.59 -7.54 -2.91
CA VAL A 34 -1.66 -6.56 -3.17
C VAL A 34 -2.89 -7.31 -3.66
N GLY A 35 -3.89 -7.47 -2.80
CA GLY A 35 -5.06 -8.28 -3.11
C GLY A 35 -4.68 -9.71 -3.55
N ASP A 36 -5.14 -10.14 -4.71
CA ASP A 36 -4.81 -11.45 -5.29
C ASP A 36 -3.51 -11.45 -6.12
N TYR A 37 -2.67 -10.42 -5.99
CA TYR A 37 -1.46 -10.25 -6.79
C TYR A 37 -0.19 -10.17 -5.94
N MET A 38 0.90 -10.62 -6.56
CA MET A 38 2.25 -10.35 -6.10
C MET A 38 2.90 -9.37 -7.06
N VAL A 39 3.40 -8.27 -6.52
CA VAL A 39 4.12 -7.22 -7.26
C VAL A 39 5.58 -7.27 -6.84
N GLU A 40 6.47 -7.61 -7.77
CA GLU A 40 7.90 -7.84 -7.51
C GLU A 40 8.73 -6.81 -8.29
N LYS A 41 9.41 -5.89 -7.62
CA LYS A 41 10.44 -5.05 -8.25
C LYS A 41 11.71 -5.87 -8.47
N GLN A 42 12.25 -5.89 -9.68
CA GLN A 42 13.54 -6.51 -9.95
C GLN A 42 14.66 -5.64 -9.38
N ALA A 43 15.72 -6.30 -8.88
CA ALA A 43 16.92 -5.61 -8.40
C ALA A 43 17.55 -4.77 -9.52
N HIS A 44 18.18 -3.65 -9.16
CA HIS A 44 18.97 -2.83 -10.09
C HIS A 44 20.02 -3.68 -10.82
N SER A 45 20.08 -3.54 -12.13
CA SER A 45 21.35 -3.70 -12.84
C SER A 45 22.16 -2.41 -12.62
N GLU A 46 23.48 -2.50 -12.69
CA GLU A 46 24.42 -1.39 -12.44
C GLU A 46 24.25 -0.17 -13.39
N ASP A 47 23.34 -0.23 -14.35
CA ASP A 47 22.99 0.87 -15.23
C ASP A 47 22.06 1.83 -14.48
N GLU A 48 22.50 3.06 -14.27
CA GLU A 48 21.84 4.16 -13.54
C GLU A 48 20.54 4.68 -14.20
N THR A 49 19.70 3.81 -14.75
CA THR A 49 18.43 4.25 -15.33
C THR A 49 17.39 4.44 -14.23
N PRO A 50 16.55 5.51 -14.31
CA PRO A 50 15.47 5.74 -13.34
C PRO A 50 14.32 4.74 -13.47
N PHE A 51 14.37 3.85 -14.48
CA PHE A 51 13.32 2.87 -14.74
C PHE A 51 13.70 1.51 -14.21
N ARG A 52 12.70 0.80 -13.67
CA ARG A 52 12.83 -0.59 -13.22
C ARG A 52 11.78 -1.48 -13.83
N THR A 53 12.11 -2.75 -13.95
CA THR A 53 11.12 -3.78 -14.30
C THR A 53 10.41 -4.23 -13.05
N VAL A 54 9.08 -4.20 -13.10
CA VAL A 54 8.19 -4.83 -12.12
C VAL A 54 7.54 -6.03 -12.77
N LYS A 55 7.53 -7.14 -12.05
CA LYS A 55 6.76 -8.33 -12.42
C LYS A 55 5.52 -8.40 -11.55
N ILE A 56 4.37 -8.46 -12.20
CA ILE A 56 3.06 -8.69 -11.57
C ILE A 56 2.69 -10.14 -11.79
N THR A 57 2.24 -10.82 -10.75
CA THR A 57 1.76 -12.20 -10.82
C THR A 57 0.41 -12.32 -10.13
N HIS A 58 -0.63 -12.74 -10.85
CA HIS A 58 -1.91 -13.12 -10.22
C HIS A 58 -1.75 -14.48 -9.54
N ILE A 59 -1.88 -14.52 -8.22
CA ILE A 59 -1.48 -15.66 -7.37
C ILE A 59 -2.26 -16.93 -7.70
N ALA A 60 -3.57 -16.81 -7.87
CA ALA A 60 -4.42 -17.98 -8.09
C ALA A 60 -4.18 -18.65 -9.46
N SER A 61 -3.98 -17.87 -10.54
CA SER A 61 -3.77 -18.40 -11.89
C SER A 61 -2.30 -18.64 -12.23
N GLY A 62 -1.36 -18.00 -11.53
CA GLY A 62 0.06 -18.00 -11.83
C GLY A 62 0.42 -17.20 -13.10
N LYS A 63 -0.56 -16.53 -13.74
CA LYS A 63 -0.28 -15.65 -14.88
C LYS A 63 0.53 -14.45 -14.43
N SER A 64 1.47 -14.01 -15.24
CA SER A 64 2.33 -12.87 -14.91
C SER A 64 2.55 -11.96 -16.11
N LYS A 65 2.82 -10.69 -15.80
CA LYS A 65 3.19 -9.66 -16.76
C LYS A 65 4.37 -8.87 -16.20
N LYS A 66 5.21 -8.35 -17.09
CA LYS A 66 6.28 -7.42 -16.74
C LYS A 66 5.93 -6.05 -17.28
N LEU A 67 6.20 -5.02 -16.50
CA LEU A 67 6.09 -3.63 -16.91
C LEU A 67 7.33 -2.86 -16.47
N MET A 68 7.63 -1.78 -17.16
CA MET A 68 8.62 -0.81 -16.72
C MET A 68 7.93 0.29 -15.94
N ILE A 69 8.48 0.65 -14.80
CA ILE A 69 8.00 1.71 -13.93
C ILE A 69 9.10 2.75 -13.72
N TYR A 70 8.69 3.97 -13.39
CA TYR A 70 9.60 4.97 -12.85
C TYR A 70 9.81 4.69 -11.36
N ASP A 71 11.04 4.34 -10.96
CA ASP A 71 11.33 3.75 -9.64
C ASP A 71 10.92 4.59 -8.44
N TRP A 72 10.98 5.91 -8.59
CA TRP A 72 10.67 6.87 -7.52
C TRP A 72 9.18 7.23 -7.42
N SER A 73 8.38 6.87 -8.42
CA SER A 73 6.98 7.28 -8.51
C SER A 73 6.13 6.10 -8.98
N PHE A 74 5.85 5.20 -8.02
CA PHE A 74 5.11 3.97 -8.27
C PHE A 74 4.40 3.50 -7.01
N CYS A 75 3.14 3.15 -7.16
CA CYS A 75 2.34 2.52 -6.11
C CYS A 75 1.44 1.43 -6.67
N ALA A 76 0.89 0.59 -5.79
CA ALA A 76 -0.05 -0.46 -6.17
C ALA A 76 -1.08 -0.68 -5.07
N CYS A 77 -2.36 -0.78 -5.44
CA CYS A 77 -3.45 -1.17 -4.56
C CYS A 77 -4.39 -2.14 -5.29
N SER A 78 -5.37 -2.72 -4.60
CA SER A 78 -6.45 -3.50 -5.20
C SER A 78 -7.78 -2.77 -5.07
N ASP A 79 -8.64 -2.88 -6.10
CA ASP A 79 -10.00 -2.42 -6.02
C ASP A 79 -10.94 -3.46 -5.36
N GLN A 80 -12.20 -3.09 -5.15
CA GLN A 80 -13.21 -3.97 -4.55
C GLN A 80 -13.57 -5.19 -5.42
N ASP A 81 -13.31 -5.13 -6.73
CA ASP A 81 -13.56 -6.22 -7.67
C ASP A 81 -12.35 -7.18 -7.76
N GLY A 82 -11.31 -6.93 -6.96
CA GLY A 82 -10.08 -7.72 -6.92
C GLY A 82 -9.14 -7.47 -8.09
N ASN A 83 -9.29 -6.35 -8.82
CA ASN A 83 -8.32 -5.95 -9.83
C ASN A 83 -7.12 -5.27 -9.17
N LEU A 84 -5.94 -5.43 -9.76
CA LEU A 84 -4.75 -4.70 -9.37
C LEU A 84 -4.75 -3.33 -10.05
N LEU A 85 -4.58 -2.28 -9.27
CA LEU A 85 -4.38 -0.91 -9.76
C LEU A 85 -2.93 -0.51 -9.51
N ILE A 86 -2.31 0.08 -10.52
CA ILE A 86 -0.94 0.60 -10.46
C ILE A 86 -0.98 2.07 -10.85
N GLY A 87 -0.51 2.92 -9.94
CA GLY A 87 -0.23 4.33 -10.22
C GLY A 87 1.27 4.53 -10.47
N GLN A 88 1.62 5.23 -11.53
CA GLN A 88 3.02 5.56 -11.82
C GLN A 88 3.14 6.89 -12.56
N GLN A 89 4.33 7.49 -12.46
CA GLN A 89 4.71 8.55 -13.36
C GLN A 89 5.22 7.94 -14.66
N ASN A 90 4.71 8.41 -15.80
CA ASN A 90 5.22 7.98 -17.11
C ASN A 90 6.40 8.85 -17.58
N GLU A 91 6.99 8.51 -18.73
CA GLU A 91 8.13 9.23 -19.32
C GLU A 91 7.85 10.71 -19.64
N LYS A 92 6.58 11.09 -19.77
CA LYS A 92 6.15 12.48 -19.99
C LYS A 92 5.94 13.26 -18.69
N GLY A 93 6.07 12.61 -17.53
CA GLY A 93 5.78 13.19 -16.22
C GLY A 93 4.29 13.16 -15.84
N ASN A 94 3.42 12.53 -16.64
CA ASN A 94 2.00 12.41 -16.35
C ASN A 94 1.72 11.27 -15.36
N LEU A 95 0.60 11.37 -14.64
CA LEU A 95 0.07 10.26 -13.84
C LEU A 95 -0.54 9.22 -14.78
N GLU A 96 0.00 8.03 -14.80
CA GLU A 96 -0.51 6.88 -15.52
C GLU A 96 -1.08 5.84 -14.55
N ILE A 97 -2.32 5.43 -14.78
CA ILE A 97 -3.02 4.45 -13.98
C ILE A 97 -3.26 3.21 -14.85
N ARG A 98 -2.76 2.06 -14.40
CA ARG A 98 -2.95 0.77 -15.07
C ARG A 98 -3.80 -0.12 -14.19
N SER A 99 -4.80 -0.79 -14.76
CA SER A 99 -5.56 -1.82 -14.08
C SER A 99 -5.35 -3.18 -14.72
N TYR A 100 -5.30 -4.24 -13.90
CA TYR A 100 -5.14 -5.62 -14.32
C TYR A 100 -6.20 -6.48 -13.64
N ASN A 101 -6.99 -7.19 -14.44
CA ASN A 101 -7.93 -8.20 -13.92
C ASN A 101 -7.24 -9.57 -13.72
N ALA A 102 -7.95 -10.56 -13.17
CA ALA A 102 -7.45 -11.91 -12.95
C ALA A 102 -6.96 -12.63 -14.23
N ALA A 103 -7.44 -12.22 -15.41
CA ALA A 103 -6.95 -12.71 -16.70
C ALA A 103 -5.69 -12.00 -17.20
N MET A 104 -5.19 -11.00 -16.44
CA MET A 104 -4.07 -10.12 -16.79
C MET A 104 -4.35 -9.25 -18.02
N GLN A 105 -5.63 -8.96 -18.26
CA GLN A 105 -6.02 -7.95 -19.23
C GLN A 105 -5.77 -6.57 -18.63
N GLU A 106 -5.17 -5.68 -19.40
CA GLU A 106 -4.74 -4.36 -19.00
C GLU A 106 -5.67 -3.27 -19.52
N SER A 107 -5.95 -2.29 -18.70
CA SER A 107 -6.51 -1.00 -19.08
C SER A 107 -5.56 0.10 -18.62
N ILE A 108 -5.41 1.16 -19.40
CA ILE A 108 -4.49 2.28 -19.13
C ILE A 108 -5.27 3.58 -19.22
N VAL A 109 -5.12 4.43 -18.21
CA VAL A 109 -5.60 5.82 -18.19
C VAL A 109 -4.40 6.71 -17.95
N GLU A 110 -4.17 7.69 -18.82
CA GLU A 110 -3.13 8.71 -18.68
C GLU A 110 -3.81 10.04 -18.34
N LEU A 111 -3.45 10.61 -17.20
CA LEU A 111 -3.94 11.89 -16.73
C LEU A 111 -2.85 12.94 -16.94
N SER A 112 -3.09 13.84 -17.89
CA SER A 112 -2.22 14.99 -18.13
C SER A 112 -2.55 16.10 -17.13
N GLY A 113 -1.54 16.64 -16.47
CA GLY A 113 -1.65 17.70 -15.47
C GLY A 113 -0.38 17.83 -14.65
N ASP A 114 -0.32 18.86 -13.81
CA ASP A 114 0.85 19.14 -12.98
C ASP A 114 0.84 18.34 -11.65
N PHE A 115 0.10 17.21 -11.60
CA PHE A 115 -0.09 16.41 -10.39
C PHE A 115 1.23 15.93 -9.77
N LEU A 116 2.25 15.68 -10.60
CA LEU A 116 3.54 15.14 -10.19
C LEU A 116 4.69 16.13 -10.39
N GLN A 117 4.40 17.42 -10.50
CA GLN A 117 5.43 18.44 -10.68
C GLN A 117 6.26 18.60 -9.39
N ASN A 118 7.54 18.21 -9.44
CA ASN A 118 8.47 18.19 -8.31
C ASN A 118 8.06 17.28 -7.15
N SER A 119 7.23 16.28 -7.41
CA SER A 119 6.72 15.32 -6.47
C SER A 119 6.71 13.92 -7.07
N TYR A 120 6.34 12.91 -6.28
CA TYR A 120 6.21 11.53 -6.76
C TYR A 120 5.10 10.80 -6.01
N ILE A 121 4.56 9.75 -6.65
CA ILE A 121 3.57 8.89 -6.02
C ILE A 121 4.31 7.98 -5.04
N SER A 122 3.88 7.99 -3.77
CA SER A 122 4.47 7.15 -2.72
C SER A 122 3.64 5.91 -2.44
N ASP A 123 2.31 6.04 -2.41
CA ASP A 123 1.42 4.93 -2.08
C ASP A 123 0.02 5.13 -2.68
N ALA A 124 -0.85 4.11 -2.56
CA ALA A 124 -2.25 4.20 -2.93
C ALA A 124 -3.14 3.28 -2.08
N ALA A 125 -4.37 3.74 -1.86
CA ALA A 125 -5.45 2.96 -1.26
C ALA A 125 -6.73 3.10 -2.09
N CYS A 126 -7.58 2.06 -2.08
CA CYS A 126 -8.85 2.10 -2.80
C CYS A 126 -10.03 1.86 -1.84
N ILE A 127 -11.04 2.72 -1.93
CA ILE A 127 -12.31 2.57 -1.19
C ILE A 127 -13.46 2.76 -2.17
N GLY A 128 -14.25 1.72 -2.39
CA GLY A 128 -15.34 1.73 -3.35
C GLY A 128 -14.84 2.03 -4.76
N GLN A 129 -15.28 3.13 -5.35
CA GLN A 129 -14.90 3.57 -6.70
C GLN A 129 -13.81 4.65 -6.71
N THR A 130 -13.27 4.99 -5.54
CA THR A 130 -12.25 6.04 -5.42
C THR A 130 -10.89 5.44 -5.06
N VAL A 131 -9.88 5.77 -5.84
CA VAL A 131 -8.47 5.51 -5.51
C VAL A 131 -7.86 6.79 -4.94
N TYR A 132 -7.26 6.67 -3.79
CA TYR A 132 -6.52 7.72 -3.11
C TYR A 132 -5.04 7.51 -3.42
N PHE A 133 -4.42 8.44 -4.14
CA PHE A 133 -2.99 8.43 -4.41
C PHE A 133 -2.29 9.36 -3.43
N ASP A 134 -1.32 8.84 -2.72
CA ASP A 134 -0.44 9.60 -1.85
C ASP A 134 0.70 10.19 -2.71
N ILE A 135 0.70 11.52 -2.84
CA ILE A 135 1.72 12.29 -3.55
C ILE A 135 2.63 12.93 -2.53
N TYR A 136 3.85 12.45 -2.47
CA TYR A 136 4.86 12.95 -1.54
C TYR A 136 5.24 14.40 -1.88
N LEU A 137 5.14 15.28 -0.90
CA LEU A 137 5.60 16.67 -0.99
C LEU A 137 6.83 16.90 -0.11
N THR A 138 6.75 16.49 1.16
CA THR A 138 7.84 16.54 2.15
C THR A 138 7.72 15.36 3.10
N ASN A 139 8.70 15.14 3.97
CA ASN A 139 8.59 14.09 4.99
C ASN A 139 7.34 14.19 5.86
N GLN A 140 6.81 15.40 6.07
CA GLN A 140 5.70 15.67 6.98
C GLN A 140 4.38 15.99 6.27
N GLN A 141 4.40 16.02 4.94
CA GLN A 141 3.25 16.46 4.16
C GLN A 141 3.14 15.70 2.84
N SER A 142 1.94 15.21 2.58
CA SER A 142 1.53 14.63 1.29
C SER A 142 0.30 15.34 0.76
N GLU A 143 0.09 15.28 -0.54
CA GLU A 143 -1.19 15.58 -1.18
C GLU A 143 -1.88 14.28 -1.56
N ILE A 144 -3.10 14.07 -1.10
CA ILE A 144 -3.91 12.91 -1.45
C ILE A 144 -4.80 13.29 -2.63
N LEU A 145 -4.56 12.68 -3.80
CA LEU A 145 -5.41 12.85 -4.98
C LEU A 145 -6.54 11.83 -4.98
N PHE A 146 -7.75 12.26 -5.29
CA PHE A 146 -8.95 11.42 -5.37
C PHE A 146 -9.25 11.09 -6.83
N TYR A 147 -8.95 9.87 -7.23
CA TYR A 147 -9.24 9.39 -8.57
C TYR A 147 -10.54 8.59 -8.59
N ASP A 148 -11.52 9.07 -9.36
CA ASP A 148 -12.77 8.35 -9.62
C ASP A 148 -12.57 7.37 -10.78
N MET A 149 -12.66 6.07 -10.49
CA MET A 149 -12.44 5.01 -11.48
C MET A 149 -13.52 4.99 -12.57
N LYS A 150 -14.73 5.43 -12.28
CA LYS A 150 -15.84 5.46 -13.24
C LYS A 150 -15.72 6.65 -14.20
N GLN A 151 -15.37 7.83 -13.67
CA GLN A 151 -15.17 9.04 -14.46
C GLN A 151 -13.78 9.10 -15.09
N GLN A 152 -12.84 8.30 -14.61
CA GLN A 152 -11.44 8.25 -15.03
C GLN A 152 -10.74 9.62 -14.93
N ASN A 153 -10.97 10.35 -13.85
CA ASN A 153 -10.37 11.66 -13.60
C ASN A 153 -10.10 11.88 -12.11
N ILE A 154 -9.25 12.86 -11.79
CA ILE A 154 -9.09 13.38 -10.45
C ILE A 154 -10.26 14.30 -10.14
N THR A 155 -10.97 14.02 -9.06
CA THR A 155 -12.18 14.75 -8.63
C THR A 155 -11.90 15.74 -7.52
N ASP A 156 -10.90 15.47 -6.69
CA ASP A 156 -10.52 16.32 -5.55
C ASP A 156 -9.08 16.05 -5.13
N SER A 157 -8.54 16.90 -4.26
CA SER A 157 -7.29 16.64 -3.54
C SER A 157 -7.32 17.23 -2.14
N GLN A 158 -6.59 16.61 -1.22
CA GLN A 158 -6.49 17.05 0.18
C GLN A 158 -5.05 16.93 0.68
N THR A 159 -4.62 17.93 1.46
CA THR A 159 -3.30 17.88 2.08
C THR A 159 -3.35 17.08 3.39
N LEU A 160 -2.50 16.10 3.50
CA LEU A 160 -2.28 15.29 4.69
C LEU A 160 -0.99 15.72 5.39
N HIS A 161 -1.07 15.88 6.72
CA HIS A 161 0.07 16.20 7.57
C HIS A 161 0.31 15.09 8.58
N THR A 162 1.58 14.85 8.92
CA THR A 162 1.91 13.93 10.02
C THR A 162 1.45 14.51 11.35
N ALA A 163 1.15 13.63 12.30
CA ALA A 163 0.73 14.03 13.64
C ALA A 163 1.85 14.66 14.49
N ASN A 164 3.13 14.45 14.13
CA ASN A 164 4.30 14.92 14.87
C ASN A 164 5.42 15.37 13.93
N ASP A 165 6.18 16.39 14.35
CA ASP A 165 7.30 16.99 13.59
C ASP A 165 8.46 16.02 13.27
N ASN A 166 8.60 14.93 14.02
CA ASN A 166 9.66 13.92 13.83
C ASN A 166 9.15 12.64 13.11
N SER A 167 7.96 12.68 12.58
CA SER A 167 7.38 11.59 11.82
C SER A 167 7.33 11.90 10.33
N TYR A 168 7.09 10.87 9.53
CA TYR A 168 6.84 11.00 8.09
C TYR A 168 5.65 10.11 7.72
N ILE A 169 4.94 10.45 6.66
CA ILE A 169 3.88 9.62 6.12
C ILE A 169 4.54 8.42 5.45
N ALA A 170 4.33 7.24 6.01
CA ALA A 170 4.95 6.01 5.55
C ALA A 170 4.07 5.30 4.51
N GLU A 171 2.77 5.26 4.76
CA GLU A 171 1.78 4.54 3.95
C GLU A 171 0.40 5.16 4.13
N ILE A 172 -0.47 4.98 3.14
CA ILE A 172 -1.92 5.11 3.28
C ILE A 172 -2.55 3.74 3.06
N LYS A 173 -3.62 3.45 3.79
CA LYS A 173 -4.32 2.16 3.69
C LYS A 173 -5.82 2.36 3.76
N ALA A 174 -6.57 1.37 3.28
CA ALA A 174 -8.01 1.29 3.45
C ALA A 174 -8.38 0.14 4.39
N ALA A 175 -9.33 0.38 5.29
CA ALA A 175 -9.97 -0.64 6.10
C ALA A 175 -11.48 -0.39 6.07
N GLY A 176 -12.23 -1.22 5.35
CA GLY A 176 -13.63 -0.95 5.02
C GLY A 176 -13.79 0.37 4.25
N ALA A 177 -14.63 1.26 4.78
CA ALA A 177 -14.87 2.58 4.20
C ALA A 177 -13.98 3.68 4.81
N VAL A 178 -12.97 3.32 5.62
CA VAL A 178 -12.11 4.27 6.31
C VAL A 178 -10.72 4.31 5.70
N LEU A 179 -10.25 5.50 5.36
CA LEU A 179 -8.88 5.72 4.97
C LEU A 179 -8.00 5.88 6.22
N LEU A 180 -6.82 5.31 6.18
CA LEU A 180 -5.84 5.37 7.25
C LEU A 180 -4.58 6.06 6.74
N SER A 181 -3.95 6.89 7.57
CA SER A 181 -2.54 7.25 7.40
C SER A 181 -1.70 6.50 8.41
N VAL A 182 -0.52 6.12 7.98
CA VAL A 182 0.48 5.45 8.80
C VAL A 182 1.68 6.37 8.91
N ASP A 183 1.87 6.95 10.08
CA ASP A 183 3.03 7.78 10.35
C ASP A 183 4.18 6.91 10.87
N GLY A 184 5.31 6.96 10.18
CA GLY A 184 6.54 6.31 10.60
C GLY A 184 7.44 7.26 11.40
N TYR A 185 8.11 6.78 12.42
CA TYR A 185 9.13 7.52 13.14
C TYR A 185 10.23 6.59 13.67
N TRP A 186 11.45 7.13 13.74
CA TRP A 186 12.59 6.37 14.26
C TRP A 186 12.68 6.49 15.78
N ASN A 187 12.55 5.35 16.47
CA ASN A 187 12.80 5.30 17.91
C ASN A 187 14.30 5.07 18.18
N ARG A 188 14.96 6.07 18.74
CA ARG A 188 16.41 6.03 19.00
C ARG A 188 16.82 5.05 20.09
N GLU A 189 15.95 4.86 21.09
CA GLU A 189 16.25 3.95 22.21
C GLU A 189 16.21 2.49 21.76
N LEU A 190 15.20 2.14 20.98
CA LEU A 190 15.02 0.79 20.46
C LEU A 190 15.76 0.53 19.16
N GLN A 191 16.39 1.54 18.56
CA GLN A 191 17.11 1.47 17.29
C GLN A 191 16.25 0.83 16.19
N ARG A 192 14.97 1.22 16.10
CA ARG A 192 14.02 0.67 15.13
C ARG A 192 12.97 1.68 14.69
N GLN A 193 12.39 1.36 13.55
CA GLN A 193 11.21 2.03 13.03
C GLN A 193 9.99 1.65 13.87
N LYS A 194 9.13 2.62 14.18
CA LYS A 194 7.81 2.45 14.76
C LYS A 194 6.77 3.14 13.90
N TYR A 195 5.53 2.72 14.05
CA TYR A 195 4.40 3.27 13.31
C TYR A 195 3.28 3.72 14.25
N GLN A 196 2.61 4.79 13.84
CA GLN A 196 1.37 5.28 14.41
C GLN A 196 0.29 5.21 13.34
N ILE A 197 -0.87 4.70 13.69
CA ILE A 197 -2.02 4.61 12.78
C ILE A 197 -2.98 5.73 13.12
N ASN A 198 -3.38 6.49 12.11
CA ASN A 198 -4.40 7.52 12.22
C ASN A 198 -5.57 7.18 11.31
N LEU A 199 -6.78 7.33 11.81
CA LEU A 199 -8.02 7.25 11.06
C LEU A 199 -8.30 8.62 10.46
N LEU A 200 -8.63 8.69 9.18
CA LEU A 200 -8.99 9.91 8.49
C LEU A 200 -10.52 10.00 8.36
N ASN A 201 -11.10 11.10 8.82
CA ASN A 201 -12.51 11.37 8.59
C ASN A 201 -12.73 11.97 7.17
N GLU A 202 -13.97 12.28 6.82
CA GLU A 202 -14.35 12.88 5.53
C GLU A 202 -13.73 14.27 5.28
N HIS A 203 -13.25 14.95 6.32
CA HIS A 203 -12.54 16.24 6.25
C HIS A 203 -11.01 16.08 6.32
N PHE A 204 -10.49 14.85 6.26
CA PHE A 204 -9.07 14.53 6.43
C PHE A 204 -8.47 14.94 7.78
N GLU A 205 -9.32 15.14 8.79
CA GLU A 205 -8.86 15.27 10.15
C GLU A 205 -8.46 13.91 10.71
N THR A 206 -7.33 13.88 11.40
CA THR A 206 -6.75 12.65 11.91
C THR A 206 -7.21 12.35 13.34
N SER A 207 -7.60 11.12 13.61
CA SER A 207 -7.76 10.59 14.96
C SER A 207 -6.88 9.37 15.16
N ARG A 208 -6.09 9.36 16.23
CA ARG A 208 -5.13 8.29 16.49
C ARG A 208 -5.84 6.99 16.90
N LEU A 209 -5.47 5.87 16.26
CA LEU A 209 -5.89 4.55 16.71
C LEU A 209 -5.18 4.22 18.04
N PRO A 210 -5.92 3.92 19.13
CA PRO A 210 -5.31 3.54 20.39
C PRO A 210 -4.78 2.10 20.31
N LEU A 211 -3.47 1.95 20.17
CA LEU A 211 -2.80 0.65 20.13
C LEU A 211 -2.79 -0.01 21.51
N GLN A 212 -2.82 -1.34 21.54
CA GLN A 212 -2.76 -2.14 22.78
C GLN A 212 -1.37 -2.04 23.46
N TYR A 213 -0.31 -1.98 22.64
CA TYR A 213 1.07 -1.86 23.09
C TYR A 213 1.78 -0.65 22.49
N GLU A 214 2.92 -0.25 23.07
CA GLU A 214 3.58 1.01 22.76
C GLU A 214 4.21 1.09 21.36
N SER A 215 4.46 -0.07 20.74
CA SER A 215 5.19 -0.13 19.47
C SER A 215 4.46 -0.96 18.43
N CYS A 216 3.94 -0.33 17.40
CA CYS A 216 3.48 -1.01 16.19
C CYS A 216 4.65 -1.20 15.23
N LEU A 217 4.83 -2.41 14.71
CA LEU A 217 5.91 -2.79 13.80
C LEU A 217 5.43 -3.13 12.39
N TYR A 218 4.21 -3.69 12.28
CA TYR A 218 3.60 -4.08 11.02
C TYR A 218 2.10 -3.84 11.09
N ILE A 219 1.51 -3.48 9.94
CA ILE A 219 0.10 -3.15 9.80
C ILE A 219 -0.46 -3.87 8.58
N PHE A 220 -1.55 -4.57 8.79
CA PHE A 220 -2.33 -5.24 7.75
C PHE A 220 -3.77 -4.75 7.84
N THR A 221 -4.39 -4.49 6.71
CA THR A 221 -5.79 -4.06 6.67
C THR A 221 -6.62 -5.06 5.87
N ASP A 222 -7.84 -5.28 6.32
CA ASP A 222 -8.87 -5.99 5.56
C ASP A 222 -9.93 -4.97 5.12
N VAL A 223 -10.00 -4.76 3.82
CA VAL A 223 -10.93 -3.78 3.24
C VAL A 223 -12.38 -4.24 3.33
N GLU A 224 -12.63 -5.57 3.25
CA GLU A 224 -14.00 -6.12 3.29
C GLU A 224 -14.58 -6.11 4.70
N GLN A 225 -13.74 -6.38 5.72
CA GLN A 225 -14.19 -6.55 7.11
C GLN A 225 -14.00 -5.29 7.97
N ALA A 226 -13.41 -4.24 7.42
CA ALA A 226 -13.03 -3.04 8.18
C ALA A 226 -12.13 -3.34 9.40
N ASP A 227 -11.27 -4.35 9.27
CA ASP A 227 -10.37 -4.80 10.34
C ASP A 227 -8.94 -4.34 10.07
N ILE A 228 -8.25 -3.96 11.14
CA ILE A 228 -6.82 -3.68 11.16
C ILE A 228 -6.15 -4.73 12.02
N THR A 229 -5.18 -5.43 11.48
CA THR A 229 -4.32 -6.35 12.23
C THR A 229 -2.93 -5.76 12.32
N THR A 230 -2.38 -5.68 13.53
CA THR A 230 -1.05 -5.16 13.79
C THR A 230 -0.15 -6.23 14.41
N ILE A 231 1.15 -6.08 14.23
CA ILE A 231 2.15 -6.72 15.08
C ILE A 231 2.72 -5.64 15.99
N GLU A 232 2.44 -5.77 17.27
CA GLU A 232 2.84 -4.81 18.29
C GLU A 232 3.85 -5.44 19.26
N MET A 233 4.63 -4.60 19.90
CA MET A 233 5.61 -5.02 20.88
C MET A 233 5.37 -4.30 22.21
N ASP A 234 5.27 -5.08 23.26
CA ASP A 234 5.43 -4.60 24.63
C ASP A 234 6.92 -4.29 24.88
N GLU A 235 7.25 -3.03 25.03
CA GLU A 235 8.64 -2.58 25.20
C GLU A 235 9.26 -3.05 26.51
N LYS A 236 8.45 -3.34 27.55
CA LYS A 236 8.94 -3.79 28.86
C LYS A 236 9.33 -5.27 28.85
N SER A 237 8.49 -6.10 28.26
CA SER A 237 8.74 -7.54 28.21
C SER A 237 9.49 -7.99 26.96
N HIS A 238 9.67 -7.08 25.96
CA HIS A 238 10.18 -7.37 24.61
C HIS A 238 9.40 -8.49 23.89
N SER A 239 8.11 -8.65 24.22
CA SER A 239 7.24 -9.66 23.63
C SER A 239 6.44 -9.07 22.47
N TYR A 240 6.19 -9.90 21.46
CA TYR A 240 5.42 -9.51 20.26
C TYR A 240 4.02 -10.08 20.35
N PHE A 241 3.04 -9.26 19.94
CA PHE A 241 1.62 -9.59 19.96
C PHE A 241 0.99 -9.27 18.61
N VAL A 242 0.06 -10.13 18.19
CA VAL A 242 -0.82 -9.84 17.07
C VAL A 242 -2.10 -9.28 17.65
N CYS A 243 -2.42 -8.03 17.31
CA CYS A 243 -3.60 -7.33 17.77
C CYS A 243 -4.55 -7.09 16.61
N SER A 244 -5.85 -7.16 16.84
CA SER A 244 -6.87 -6.87 15.83
C SER A 244 -7.81 -5.79 16.35
N TYR A 245 -8.11 -4.83 15.47
CA TYR A 245 -8.98 -3.69 15.72
C TYR A 245 -10.06 -3.65 14.66
N SER A 246 -11.32 -3.70 15.09
CA SER A 246 -12.45 -3.52 14.17
C SER A 246 -12.88 -2.06 14.16
N ILE A 247 -13.01 -1.48 12.99
CA ILE A 247 -13.49 -0.12 12.81
C ILE A 247 -15.01 -0.18 12.67
N SER A 248 -15.73 0.22 13.73
CA SER A 248 -17.17 0.47 13.60
C SER A 248 -17.36 1.85 13.00
N ALA A 249 -18.15 1.96 11.93
CA ALA A 249 -18.66 3.25 11.51
C ALA A 249 -19.44 3.82 12.71
N GLY A 250 -18.98 4.94 13.27
CA GLY A 250 -19.72 5.64 14.31
C GLY A 250 -21.09 6.05 13.76
N GLU A 251 -22.13 5.80 14.55
CA GLU A 251 -23.48 6.31 14.29
C GLU A 251 -23.51 7.85 14.30
#